data_9fdc626f4d7d818b79f878dbc88e4d82
#
_entry.id   9fdc626f4d7d818b79f878dbc88e4d82
#
_cell.length_a   1.000
_cell.length_b   1.000
_cell.length_c   1.000
_cell.angle_alpha   90.00
_cell.angle_beta   90.00
_cell.angle_gamma   90.00
#
_symmetry.space_group_name_H-M   'P 1'
#
loop_
_entity.id
_entity.type
_entity.pdbx_description
1 polymer ?
#
loop_
_entity_poly.entity_id
_entity_poly.type
_entity_poly.pdbx_seq_one_letter_code
_entity_poly.pdbx_strand_id
1 'polypeptide(L)'
;LARGLPIVGVNHLRAHVHSPFIAVHAQNPAGFAAARTALLPHLAIVVSGGNTLLVRLDEQLRLTVVARTVDDAAGEAFDKGAKLLGLPYPGGALIEKQALQGDLKKYPFPRGIPEKADLRMSFSGLKTALRYQLEKMSDDQLAAEEELLTPLKQFLNGNQKTVYDEVRAFELRYGDEFA
;
A
#
# COMPACT_ATOMS: atom_id res chain seq x y z
N LEU A 1 28.03 19.55 -4.80
CA LEU A 1 28.35 20.99 -4.92
C LEU A 1 29.81 21.26 -5.31
N ALA A 2 30.72 20.32 -5.03
CA ALA A 2 32.16 20.48 -5.30
C ALA A 2 32.53 20.69 -6.79
N ARG A 3 31.62 20.43 -7.73
CA ARG A 3 31.83 20.60 -9.18
C ARG A 3 31.08 21.79 -9.80
N GLY A 4 30.41 22.63 -8.99
CA GLY A 4 29.64 23.78 -9.51
C GLY A 4 28.46 23.42 -10.42
N LEU A 5 28.02 22.15 -10.42
CA LEU A 5 26.89 21.71 -11.23
C LEU A 5 25.57 22.20 -10.61
N PRO A 6 24.59 22.59 -11.45
CA PRO A 6 23.27 22.95 -10.97
C PRO A 6 22.58 21.75 -10.32
N ILE A 7 21.91 21.98 -9.19
CA ILE A 7 21.14 20.96 -8.46
C ILE A 7 19.66 21.32 -8.57
N VAL A 8 18.84 20.34 -8.97
CA VAL A 8 17.39 20.45 -8.99
C VAL A 8 16.84 19.51 -7.92
N GLY A 9 16.09 20.07 -6.95
CA GLY A 9 15.38 19.30 -5.95
C GLY A 9 14.15 18.62 -6.54
N VAL A 10 14.02 17.32 -6.36
CA VAL A 10 12.83 16.55 -6.74
C VAL A 10 12.17 15.98 -5.50
N ASN A 11 10.87 16.21 -5.35
CA ASN A 11 10.12 15.60 -4.24
C ASN A 11 10.09 14.07 -4.40
N HIS A 12 10.48 13.35 -3.35
CA HIS A 12 10.62 11.90 -3.34
C HIS A 12 9.33 11.15 -3.75
N LEU A 13 8.18 11.54 -3.21
CA LEU A 13 6.89 10.91 -3.53
C LEU A 13 6.47 11.18 -4.98
N ARG A 14 6.75 12.38 -5.48
CA ARG A 14 6.52 12.68 -6.92
C ARG A 14 7.37 11.79 -7.81
N ALA A 15 8.62 11.54 -7.44
CA ALA A 15 9.48 10.62 -8.18
C ALA A 15 8.87 9.21 -8.25
N HIS A 16 8.34 8.71 -7.12
CA HIS A 16 7.65 7.41 -7.09
C HIS A 16 6.42 7.37 -8.00
N VAL A 17 5.56 8.39 -7.98
CA VAL A 17 4.38 8.45 -8.85
C VAL A 17 4.74 8.45 -10.34
N HIS A 18 5.90 9.00 -10.70
CA HIS A 18 6.38 9.02 -12.08
C HIS A 18 7.20 7.77 -12.46
N SER A 19 7.59 6.92 -11.52
CA SER A 19 8.47 5.76 -11.79
C SER A 19 7.90 4.76 -12.81
N PRO A 20 6.58 4.49 -12.91
CA PRO A 20 6.03 3.61 -13.94
C PRO A 20 6.37 4.07 -15.38
N PHE A 21 6.51 5.37 -15.59
CA PHE A 21 6.86 5.92 -16.91
C PHE A 21 8.31 5.60 -17.34
N ILE A 22 9.18 5.15 -16.43
CA ILE A 22 10.54 4.72 -16.76
C ILE A 22 10.49 3.52 -17.72
N ALA A 23 9.62 2.54 -17.45
CA ALA A 23 9.45 1.39 -18.32
C ALA A 23 8.91 1.79 -19.71
N VAL A 24 7.95 2.72 -19.73
CA VAL A 24 7.38 3.26 -20.98
C VAL A 24 8.46 3.97 -21.80
N HIS A 25 9.30 4.77 -21.15
CA HIS A 25 10.43 5.44 -21.82
C HIS A 25 11.46 4.44 -22.35
N ALA A 26 11.79 3.42 -21.55
CA ALA A 26 12.79 2.40 -21.95
C ALA A 26 12.34 1.60 -23.18
N GLN A 27 11.03 1.34 -23.31
CA GLN A 27 10.48 0.60 -24.46
C GLN A 27 10.45 1.43 -25.75
N ASN A 28 10.17 2.71 -25.67
CA ASN A 28 10.08 3.60 -26.81
C ASN A 28 10.50 5.04 -26.46
N PRO A 29 11.81 5.35 -26.40
CA PRO A 29 12.28 6.69 -26.05
C PRO A 29 11.78 7.77 -27.02
N ALA A 30 11.74 7.49 -28.32
CA ALA A 30 11.33 8.46 -29.36
C ALA A 30 9.82 8.78 -29.29
N GLY A 31 8.98 7.79 -28.96
CA GLY A 31 7.53 7.94 -28.81
C GLY A 31 7.07 8.20 -27.38
N PHE A 32 7.98 8.40 -26.44
CA PHE A 32 7.67 8.49 -25.02
C PHE A 32 6.61 9.54 -24.67
N ALA A 33 6.69 10.73 -25.26
CA ALA A 33 5.74 11.80 -24.96
C ALA A 33 4.29 11.40 -25.28
N ALA A 34 4.05 10.80 -26.44
CA ALA A 34 2.73 10.33 -26.84
C ALA A 34 2.26 9.15 -25.98
N ALA A 35 3.14 8.16 -25.74
CA ALA A 35 2.84 7.00 -24.91
C ALA A 35 2.49 7.40 -23.47
N ARG A 36 3.23 8.36 -22.89
CA ARG A 36 2.93 8.90 -21.56
C ARG A 36 1.57 9.60 -21.54
N THR A 37 1.27 10.43 -22.53
CA THR A 37 -0.01 11.14 -22.62
C THR A 37 -1.20 10.17 -22.71
N ALA A 38 -1.05 9.06 -23.42
CA ALA A 38 -2.09 8.03 -23.53
C ALA A 38 -2.38 7.28 -22.21
N LEU A 39 -1.49 7.39 -21.21
CA LEU A 39 -1.67 6.79 -19.88
C LEU A 39 -2.22 7.79 -18.85
N LEU A 40 -2.56 8.99 -19.25
CA LEU A 40 -3.13 10.01 -18.38
C LEU A 40 -4.63 10.17 -18.67
N PRO A 41 -5.47 10.48 -17.65
CA PRO A 41 -5.08 10.62 -16.25
C PRO A 41 -4.69 9.27 -15.64
N HIS A 42 -3.87 9.31 -14.57
CA HIS A 42 -3.30 8.15 -13.94
C HIS A 42 -3.55 8.17 -12.43
N LEU A 43 -3.96 7.03 -11.86
CA LEU A 43 -4.01 6.82 -10.42
C LEU A 43 -2.80 6.02 -9.97
N ALA A 44 -2.11 6.52 -8.97
CA ALA A 44 -0.97 5.86 -8.36
C ALA A 44 -1.23 5.63 -6.88
N ILE A 45 -0.93 4.43 -6.40
CA ILE A 45 -0.86 4.15 -4.98
C ILE A 45 0.61 4.14 -4.56
N VAL A 46 0.93 4.91 -3.53
CA VAL A 46 2.26 4.91 -2.92
C VAL A 46 2.15 4.20 -1.58
N VAL A 47 2.82 3.07 -1.43
CA VAL A 47 2.83 2.25 -0.21
C VAL A 47 4.26 2.09 0.27
N SER A 48 4.54 2.50 1.50
CA SER A 48 5.87 2.40 2.12
C SER A 48 5.76 2.30 3.64
N GLY A 49 6.90 2.23 4.33
CA GLY A 49 6.97 2.29 5.79
C GLY A 49 6.49 3.61 6.40
N GLY A 50 6.51 4.71 5.63
CA GLY A 50 6.11 6.03 6.15
C GLY A 50 4.94 6.67 5.40
N ASN A 51 4.50 6.11 4.29
CA ASN A 51 3.45 6.71 3.46
C ASN A 51 2.51 5.66 2.88
N THR A 52 1.20 5.95 2.94
CA THR A 52 0.18 5.23 2.18
C THR A 52 -0.78 6.27 1.63
N LEU A 53 -0.70 6.48 0.32
CA LEU A 53 -1.38 7.55 -0.40
C LEU A 53 -1.98 7.03 -1.70
N LEU A 54 -3.18 7.50 -2.03
CA LEU A 54 -3.76 7.44 -3.37
C LEU A 54 -3.59 8.81 -4.02
N VAL A 55 -2.97 8.85 -5.18
CA VAL A 55 -2.60 10.09 -5.88
C VAL A 55 -3.11 10.04 -7.30
N ARG A 56 -3.76 11.09 -7.74
CA ARG A 56 -4.13 11.30 -9.15
C ARG A 56 -3.08 12.16 -9.83
N LEU A 57 -2.63 11.73 -10.98
CA LEU A 57 -1.82 12.50 -11.93
C LEU A 57 -2.72 12.87 -13.12
N ASP A 58 -2.97 14.15 -13.33
CA ASP A 58 -3.81 14.63 -14.43
C ASP A 58 -3.04 14.73 -15.76
N GLU A 59 -3.73 15.12 -16.83
CA GLU A 59 -3.19 15.27 -18.17
C GLU A 59 -2.09 16.34 -18.27
N GLN A 60 -2.08 17.29 -17.34
CA GLN A 60 -1.06 18.34 -17.21
C GLN A 60 0.06 17.93 -16.24
N LEU A 61 0.12 16.66 -15.82
CA LEU A 61 1.09 16.12 -14.85
C LEU A 61 1.01 16.80 -13.46
N ARG A 62 -0.14 17.34 -13.09
CA ARG A 62 -0.38 17.86 -11.75
C ARG A 62 -0.79 16.72 -10.82
N LEU A 63 -0.20 16.69 -9.64
CA LEU A 63 -0.47 15.69 -8.62
C LEU A 63 -1.51 16.20 -7.64
N THR A 64 -2.55 15.39 -7.42
CA THR A 64 -3.55 15.61 -6.38
C THR A 64 -3.60 14.39 -5.48
N VAL A 65 -3.46 14.58 -4.17
CA VAL A 65 -3.67 13.50 -3.19
C VAL A 65 -5.17 13.29 -3.04
N VAL A 66 -5.66 12.14 -3.48
CA VAL A 66 -7.08 11.76 -3.44
C VAL A 66 -7.44 11.22 -2.06
N ALA A 67 -6.57 10.36 -1.52
CA ALA A 67 -6.74 9.75 -0.20
C ALA A 67 -5.40 9.45 0.45
N ARG A 68 -5.42 9.24 1.77
CA ARG A 68 -4.26 8.83 2.56
C ARG A 68 -4.70 8.00 3.75
N THR A 69 -3.76 7.30 4.36
CA THR A 69 -4.01 6.70 5.67
C THR A 69 -4.29 7.79 6.71
N VAL A 70 -5.20 7.50 7.62
CA VAL A 70 -5.54 8.40 8.76
C VAL A 70 -4.71 8.08 10.00
N ASP A 71 -3.97 6.98 9.97
CA ASP A 71 -3.14 6.50 11.08
C ASP A 71 -1.81 5.91 10.55
N ASP A 72 -1.45 4.68 10.95
CA ASP A 72 -0.20 4.03 10.52
C ASP A 72 -0.15 3.89 8.98
N ALA A 73 1.02 4.03 8.38
CA ALA A 73 1.23 3.60 7.00
C ALA A 73 1.17 2.06 6.91
N ALA A 74 0.82 1.52 5.75
CA ALA A 74 0.71 0.06 5.57
C ALA A 74 2.02 -0.66 5.92
N GLY A 75 3.17 -0.19 5.42
CA GLY A 75 4.46 -0.78 5.75
C GLY A 75 4.81 -0.66 7.24
N GLU A 76 4.48 0.46 7.88
CA GLU A 76 4.62 0.64 9.33
C GLU A 76 3.74 -0.36 10.11
N ALA A 77 2.50 -0.58 9.67
CA ALA A 77 1.60 -1.55 10.28
C ALA A 77 2.17 -2.98 10.18
N PHE A 78 2.80 -3.33 9.05
CA PHE A 78 3.50 -4.60 8.87
C PHE A 78 4.68 -4.74 9.83
N ASP A 79 5.54 -3.75 9.93
CA ASP A 79 6.69 -3.81 10.82
C ASP A 79 6.27 -3.89 12.28
N LYS A 80 5.22 -3.16 12.68
CA LYS A 80 4.64 -3.24 14.02
C LYS A 80 3.99 -4.61 14.29
N GLY A 81 3.30 -5.18 13.29
CA GLY A 81 2.74 -6.53 13.37
C GLY A 81 3.82 -7.59 13.50
N ALA A 82 4.88 -7.50 12.70
CA ALA A 82 6.04 -8.37 12.78
C ALA A 82 6.69 -8.34 14.16
N LYS A 83 6.86 -7.16 14.72
CA LYS A 83 7.39 -7.00 16.08
C LYS A 83 6.52 -7.69 17.14
N LEU A 84 5.19 -7.59 17.03
CA LEU A 84 4.27 -8.30 17.94
C LEU A 84 4.41 -9.82 17.82
N LEU A 85 4.77 -10.33 16.63
CA LEU A 85 5.02 -11.75 16.36
C LEU A 85 6.45 -12.19 16.66
N GLY A 86 7.28 -11.34 17.28
CA GLY A 86 8.67 -11.66 17.58
C GLY A 86 9.62 -11.70 16.38
N LEU A 87 9.18 -11.21 15.21
CA LEU A 87 10.01 -11.19 14.00
C LEU A 87 10.98 -10.00 13.98
N PRO A 88 12.19 -10.17 13.39
CA PRO A 88 13.16 -9.10 13.29
C PRO A 88 12.71 -7.99 12.31
N TYR A 89 13.32 -6.82 12.42
CA TYR A 89 13.12 -5.70 11.51
C TYR A 89 14.10 -5.78 10.30
N PRO A 90 13.67 -5.45 9.07
CA PRO A 90 12.31 -5.08 8.64
C PRO A 90 11.38 -6.30 8.57
N GLY A 91 10.18 -6.18 9.15
CA GLY A 91 9.32 -7.33 9.39
C GLY A 91 8.37 -7.66 8.24
N GLY A 92 8.04 -6.71 7.37
CA GLY A 92 7.03 -6.88 6.34
C GLY A 92 7.27 -8.08 5.41
N ALA A 93 8.48 -8.19 4.85
CA ALA A 93 8.84 -9.29 3.96
C ALA A 93 8.88 -10.67 4.68
N LEU A 94 9.22 -10.68 5.98
CA LEU A 94 9.22 -11.91 6.77
C LEU A 94 7.80 -12.39 7.04
N ILE A 95 6.89 -11.49 7.41
CA ILE A 95 5.47 -11.78 7.55
C ILE A 95 4.90 -12.34 6.25
N GLU A 96 5.16 -11.67 5.12
CA GLU A 96 4.69 -12.11 3.81
C GLU A 96 5.14 -13.54 3.52
N LYS A 97 6.43 -13.83 3.72
CA LYS A 97 6.99 -15.16 3.49
C LYS A 97 6.32 -16.23 4.36
N GLN A 98 6.14 -15.96 5.64
CA GLN A 98 5.51 -16.92 6.55
C GLN A 98 4.01 -17.08 6.28
N ALA A 99 3.33 -15.98 5.93
CA ALA A 99 1.92 -16.00 5.59
C ALA A 99 1.57 -16.83 4.34
N LEU A 100 2.56 -17.22 3.52
CA LEU A 100 2.32 -18.07 2.32
C LEU A 100 1.67 -19.41 2.63
N GLN A 101 1.84 -19.96 3.83
CA GLN A 101 1.31 -21.25 4.25
C GLN A 101 0.10 -21.13 5.17
N GLY A 102 -0.34 -19.91 5.47
CA GLY A 102 -1.41 -19.68 6.42
C GLY A 102 -2.84 -19.86 5.87
N ASP A 103 -3.84 -20.05 6.75
CA ASP A 103 -5.27 -20.07 6.41
C ASP A 103 -5.89 -18.67 6.57
N LEU A 104 -6.33 -18.08 5.46
CA LEU A 104 -6.91 -16.75 5.40
C LEU A 104 -8.23 -16.58 6.18
N LYS A 105 -8.87 -17.67 6.59
CA LYS A 105 -10.18 -17.65 7.25
C LYS A 105 -10.11 -17.89 8.76
N LYS A 106 -8.95 -18.27 9.26
CA LYS A 106 -8.81 -18.69 10.67
C LYS A 106 -9.07 -17.55 11.67
N TYR A 107 -8.63 -16.34 11.35
CA TYR A 107 -8.78 -15.18 12.21
C TYR A 107 -9.50 -14.04 11.50
N PRO A 108 -10.74 -13.68 11.89
CA PRO A 108 -11.50 -12.60 11.27
C PRO A 108 -11.03 -11.24 11.79
N PHE A 109 -9.96 -10.71 11.20
CA PHE A 109 -9.49 -9.35 11.52
C PHE A 109 -10.38 -8.28 10.92
N PRO A 110 -10.54 -7.14 11.62
CA PRO A 110 -11.32 -6.03 11.10
C PRO A 110 -10.62 -5.43 9.88
N ARG A 111 -11.41 -4.99 8.92
CA ARG A 111 -10.95 -4.08 7.87
C ARG A 111 -10.98 -2.65 8.41
N GLY A 112 -10.02 -1.82 7.96
CA GLY A 112 -10.08 -0.38 8.21
C GLY A 112 -11.34 0.21 7.56
N ILE A 113 -11.63 1.41 7.75
CA ILE A 113 -12.77 2.22 7.29
C ILE A 113 -13.78 1.43 6.43
N PRO A 114 -14.94 0.99 6.99
CA PRO A 114 -15.88 0.12 6.28
C PRO A 114 -16.77 0.88 5.28
N GLU A 115 -16.79 2.21 5.33
CA GLU A 115 -17.62 3.07 4.50
C GLU A 115 -17.08 3.08 3.07
N LYS A 116 -17.85 2.50 2.13
CA LYS A 116 -17.44 2.38 0.72
C LYS A 116 -17.21 3.73 0.01
N ALA A 117 -17.79 4.81 0.52
CA ALA A 117 -17.63 6.14 -0.05
C ALA A 117 -16.40 6.87 0.50
N ASP A 118 -15.77 6.37 1.56
CA ASP A 118 -14.56 6.93 2.14
C ASP A 118 -13.33 6.27 1.54
N LEU A 119 -12.54 7.04 0.80
CA LEU A 119 -11.31 6.55 0.16
C LEU A 119 -10.10 6.54 1.10
N ARG A 120 -10.25 7.05 2.33
CA ARG A 120 -9.17 7.01 3.31
C ARG A 120 -8.87 5.58 3.72
N MET A 121 -7.68 5.35 4.22
CA MET A 121 -7.19 4.05 4.68
C MET A 121 -6.88 4.11 6.17
N SER A 122 -7.01 2.98 6.88
CA SER A 122 -6.65 2.86 8.29
C SER A 122 -6.06 1.48 8.56
N PHE A 123 -4.97 1.42 9.30
CA PHE A 123 -4.22 0.19 9.59
C PHE A 123 -3.99 -0.04 11.08
N SER A 124 -4.18 0.98 11.94
CA SER A 124 -3.93 0.87 13.38
C SER A 124 -4.88 -0.10 14.08
N GLY A 125 -6.14 -0.20 13.62
CA GLY A 125 -7.13 -1.14 14.15
C GLY A 125 -6.71 -2.60 13.97
N LEU A 126 -6.07 -2.93 12.86
CA LEU A 126 -5.56 -4.26 12.59
C LEU A 126 -4.44 -4.66 13.56
N LYS A 127 -3.47 -3.76 13.80
CA LYS A 127 -2.40 -3.95 14.79
C LYS A 127 -2.98 -4.23 16.17
N THR A 128 -3.99 -3.47 16.58
CA THR A 128 -4.65 -3.62 17.87
C THR A 128 -5.39 -4.96 17.96
N ALA A 129 -6.08 -5.36 16.90
CA ALA A 129 -6.75 -6.65 16.84
C ALA A 129 -5.77 -7.82 16.92
N LEU A 130 -4.63 -7.74 16.23
CA LEU A 130 -3.55 -8.72 16.31
C LEU A 130 -3.04 -8.83 17.76
N ARG A 131 -2.74 -7.70 18.42
CA ARG A 131 -2.29 -7.70 19.81
C ARG A 131 -3.29 -8.42 20.73
N TYR A 132 -4.57 -8.08 20.64
CA TYR A 132 -5.59 -8.73 21.45
C TYR A 132 -5.77 -10.23 21.14
N GLN A 133 -5.54 -10.62 19.89
CA GLN A 133 -5.55 -12.04 19.53
C GLN A 133 -4.39 -12.79 20.20
N LEU A 134 -3.20 -12.22 20.17
CA LEU A 134 -2.01 -12.80 20.80
C LEU A 134 -2.16 -12.88 22.33
N GLU A 135 -2.69 -11.83 22.97
CA GLU A 135 -2.94 -11.80 24.42
C GLU A 135 -3.93 -12.89 24.91
N LYS A 136 -4.77 -13.42 24.02
CA LYS A 136 -5.73 -14.50 24.33
C LYS A 136 -5.14 -15.90 24.19
N MET A 137 -3.97 -16.03 23.59
CA MET A 137 -3.35 -17.32 23.29
C MET A 137 -2.40 -17.72 24.41
N SER A 138 -2.36 -19.02 24.75
CA SER A 138 -1.33 -19.57 25.63
C SER A 138 0.02 -19.66 24.91
N ASP A 139 1.10 -19.73 25.69
CA ASP A 139 2.46 -19.87 25.15
C ASP A 139 2.58 -21.11 24.25
N ASP A 140 1.93 -22.23 24.62
CA ASP A 140 1.89 -23.46 23.84
C ASP A 140 1.15 -23.26 22.51
N GLN A 141 0.07 -22.48 22.52
CA GLN A 141 -0.67 -22.12 21.30
C GLN A 141 0.15 -21.18 20.42
N LEU A 142 0.88 -20.24 20.99
CA LEU A 142 1.78 -19.36 20.25
C LEU A 142 2.92 -20.13 19.59
N ALA A 143 3.48 -21.13 20.25
CA ALA A 143 4.55 -21.97 19.74
C ALA A 143 4.07 -22.96 18.65
N ALA A 144 2.82 -23.45 18.77
CA ALA A 144 2.24 -24.42 17.83
C ALA A 144 1.73 -23.78 16.53
N GLU A 145 1.50 -22.48 16.51
CA GLU A 145 0.80 -21.82 15.41
C GLU A 145 1.72 -20.98 14.51
N GLU A 146 2.48 -21.64 13.63
CA GLU A 146 2.96 -20.98 12.40
C GLU A 146 1.81 -20.31 11.60
N GLU A 147 0.59 -20.74 11.80
CA GLU A 147 -0.66 -20.20 11.24
C GLU A 147 -1.07 -18.82 11.81
N LEU A 148 -0.50 -18.36 12.91
CA LEU A 148 -0.73 -17.01 13.47
C LEU A 148 -0.38 -15.89 12.49
N LEU A 149 0.40 -16.20 11.48
CA LEU A 149 0.78 -15.27 10.42
C LEU A 149 -0.25 -15.20 9.27
N THR A 150 -1.23 -16.11 9.29
CA THR A 150 -2.35 -16.13 8.36
C THR A 150 -3.16 -14.82 8.33
N PRO A 151 -3.43 -14.14 9.46
CA PRO A 151 -4.17 -12.89 9.45
C PRO A 151 -3.48 -11.77 8.66
N LEU A 152 -2.17 -11.81 8.59
CA LEU A 152 -1.40 -10.83 7.82
C LEU A 152 -1.47 -11.09 6.32
N LYS A 153 -1.66 -12.34 5.90
CA LYS A 153 -2.04 -12.68 4.53
C LYS A 153 -3.42 -12.13 4.16
N GLN A 154 -4.38 -12.20 5.10
CA GLN A 154 -5.70 -11.57 4.92
C GLN A 154 -5.59 -10.05 4.81
N PHE A 155 -4.71 -9.45 5.59
CA PHE A 155 -4.43 -8.02 5.53
C PHE A 155 -3.85 -7.63 4.17
N LEU A 156 -2.86 -8.36 3.65
CA LEU A 156 -2.29 -8.12 2.33
C LEU A 156 -3.33 -8.29 1.23
N ASN A 157 -4.01 -9.43 1.19
CA ASN A 157 -4.98 -9.73 0.15
C ASN A 157 -6.28 -8.94 0.31
N GLY A 158 -6.73 -8.67 1.54
CA GLY A 158 -7.94 -7.90 1.82
C GLY A 158 -7.76 -6.42 1.50
N ASN A 159 -6.62 -5.83 1.84
CA ASN A 159 -6.33 -4.43 1.56
C ASN A 159 -5.92 -4.20 0.11
N GLN A 160 -5.20 -5.13 -0.53
CA GLN A 160 -4.99 -5.08 -1.97
C GLN A 160 -6.32 -5.15 -2.73
N LYS A 161 -7.24 -6.01 -2.31
CA LYS A 161 -8.57 -6.07 -2.90
C LYS A 161 -9.38 -4.82 -2.60
N THR A 162 -9.35 -4.28 -1.37
CA THR A 162 -10.06 -3.05 -1.00
C THR A 162 -9.51 -1.87 -1.78
N VAL A 163 -8.19 -1.73 -1.91
CA VAL A 163 -7.58 -0.69 -2.73
C VAL A 163 -7.92 -0.87 -4.20
N TYR A 164 -7.92 -2.11 -4.72
CA TYR A 164 -8.34 -2.39 -6.09
C TYR A 164 -9.82 -2.10 -6.29
N ASP A 165 -10.68 -2.53 -5.36
CA ASP A 165 -12.12 -2.29 -5.40
C ASP A 165 -12.44 -0.78 -5.25
N GLU A 166 -11.67 -0.03 -4.47
CA GLU A 166 -11.79 1.42 -4.32
C GLU A 166 -11.28 2.18 -5.54
N VAL A 167 -10.15 1.77 -6.13
CA VAL A 167 -9.66 2.30 -7.41
C VAL A 167 -10.68 2.03 -8.50
N ARG A 168 -11.22 0.81 -8.58
CA ARG A 168 -12.26 0.46 -9.55
C ARG A 168 -13.57 1.19 -9.29
N ALA A 169 -13.98 1.39 -8.02
CA ALA A 169 -15.14 2.20 -7.67
C ALA A 169 -14.93 3.68 -8.00
N PHE A 170 -13.71 4.18 -7.89
CA PHE A 170 -13.34 5.51 -8.34
C PHE A 170 -13.39 5.62 -9.88
N GLU A 171 -12.84 4.64 -10.61
CA GLU A 171 -12.94 4.56 -12.08
C GLU A 171 -14.40 4.50 -12.53
N LEU A 172 -15.25 3.71 -11.86
CA LEU A 172 -16.69 3.61 -12.17
C LEU A 172 -17.48 4.88 -11.83
N ARG A 173 -17.02 5.65 -10.85
CA ARG A 173 -17.69 6.89 -10.42
C ARG A 173 -17.27 8.10 -11.22
N TYR A 174 -16.03 8.15 -11.66
CA TYR A 174 -15.40 9.30 -12.29
C TYR A 174 -14.80 8.98 -13.65
N GLY A 175 -14.87 7.72 -14.11
CA GLY A 175 -14.30 7.29 -15.39
C GLY A 175 -14.86 8.05 -16.57
N ASP A 176 -16.17 8.35 -16.54
CA ASP A 176 -16.83 9.13 -17.58
C ASP A 176 -16.45 10.63 -17.57
N GLU A 177 -15.93 11.14 -16.44
CA GLU A 177 -15.39 12.50 -16.37
C GLU A 177 -13.95 12.59 -16.90
N PHE A 178 -13.32 11.44 -17.16
CA PHE A 178 -11.94 11.31 -17.61
C PHE A 178 -11.80 10.66 -18.99
N ALA A 179 -12.92 10.27 -19.64
CA ALA A 179 -12.99 9.79 -21.01
C ALA A 179 -13.26 10.96 -21.96
#